data_ecbcfc8ff4e684d9cea476b398222704
#
_entry.id   ecbcfc8ff4e684d9cea476b398222704
#
_cell.length_a   1.000
_cell.length_b   1.000
_cell.length_c   1.000
_cell.angle_alpha   90.00
_cell.angle_beta   90.00
_cell.angle_gamma   90.00
#
_symmetry.space_group_name_H-M   'P 1'
#
loop_
_entity.id
_entity.type
_entity.pdbx_description
1 polymer ?
#
loop_
_entity_poly.entity_id
_entity_poly.type
_entity_poly.pdbx_seq_one_letter_code
_entity_poly.pdbx_strand_id
1 'polypeptide(L)'
;MRRRIRALAAALALSAVLSGCGGFQLEFNPEALYTLPELPAKYTELNAQLSAILEDGAEYAAPAAGTNIQPVQLTDLDGDGQQEAVAFFRKAEDEKPLKIYIFSAKEDSYEQSAVIEGSGASVYSVVYTDLDGDGRTEIIVGWRVNAE
;
A
#
# COMPACT_ATOMS: atom_id res chain seq x y z
N MET A 1 -66.88 -37.33 -5.36
CA MET A 1 -66.53 -36.14 -4.53
C MET A 1 -65.15 -36.16 -3.99
N ARG A 2 -64.65 -37.20 -3.34
CA ARG A 2 -63.26 -37.21 -2.71
C ARG A 2 -62.08 -36.97 -3.67
N ARG A 3 -62.12 -37.33 -4.95
CA ARG A 3 -61.05 -37.08 -5.93
C ARG A 3 -60.94 -35.61 -6.34
N ARG A 4 -62.08 -34.89 -6.44
CA ARG A 4 -62.14 -33.47 -6.80
C ARG A 4 -61.63 -32.58 -5.66
N ILE A 5 -61.90 -32.99 -4.42
CA ILE A 5 -61.42 -32.27 -3.20
C ILE A 5 -59.87 -32.42 -3.08
N ARG A 6 -59.33 -33.60 -3.40
CA ARG A 6 -57.90 -33.83 -3.40
C ARG A 6 -57.15 -33.04 -4.49
N ALA A 7 -57.75 -32.89 -5.67
CA ALA A 7 -57.21 -32.09 -6.75
C ALA A 7 -57.24 -30.59 -6.44
N LEU A 8 -58.30 -30.10 -5.79
CA LEU A 8 -58.39 -28.71 -5.32
C LEU A 8 -57.40 -28.41 -4.21
N ALA A 9 -57.19 -29.31 -3.26
CA ALA A 9 -56.22 -29.18 -2.20
C ALA A 9 -54.78 -29.16 -2.74
N ALA A 10 -54.48 -30.00 -3.74
CA ALA A 10 -53.16 -30.03 -4.39
C ALA A 10 -52.86 -28.74 -5.21
N ALA A 11 -53.90 -28.19 -5.88
CA ALA A 11 -53.77 -26.94 -6.61
C ALA A 11 -53.56 -25.73 -5.67
N LEU A 12 -54.22 -25.71 -4.50
CA LEU A 12 -54.02 -24.67 -3.49
C LEU A 12 -52.65 -24.76 -2.82
N ALA A 13 -52.12 -25.96 -2.60
CA ALA A 13 -50.77 -26.14 -2.05
C ALA A 13 -49.68 -25.70 -3.04
N LEU A 14 -49.89 -25.94 -4.36
CA LEU A 14 -48.92 -25.56 -5.40
C LEU A 14 -48.88 -24.04 -5.60
N SER A 15 -50.00 -23.31 -5.42
CA SER A 15 -50.04 -21.85 -5.52
C SER A 15 -49.37 -21.14 -4.34
N ALA A 16 -49.31 -21.76 -3.15
CA ALA A 16 -48.64 -21.23 -1.99
C ALA A 16 -47.10 -21.31 -2.10
N VAL A 17 -46.56 -22.25 -2.91
CA VAL A 17 -45.13 -22.42 -3.12
C VAL A 17 -44.58 -21.42 -4.16
N LEU A 18 -45.42 -20.90 -5.06
CA LEU A 18 -45.04 -19.94 -6.07
C LEU A 18 -45.06 -18.46 -5.61
N SER A 19 -45.67 -18.17 -4.46
CA SER A 19 -45.65 -16.82 -3.87
C SER A 19 -44.48 -16.54 -2.96
N GLY A 20 -43.52 -17.46 -2.91
CA GLY A 20 -42.29 -17.34 -2.11
C GLY A 20 -41.15 -16.50 -2.74
N CYS A 21 -41.47 -15.57 -3.66
CA CYS A 21 -40.55 -14.46 -3.95
C CYS A 21 -40.73 -13.38 -2.87
N GLY A 22 -40.41 -13.72 -1.63
CA GLY A 22 -40.07 -12.74 -0.61
C GLY A 22 -38.91 -11.92 -1.15
N GLY A 23 -39.14 -10.64 -1.40
CA GLY A 23 -38.18 -9.72 -1.98
C GLY A 23 -36.89 -9.77 -1.22
N PHE A 24 -35.89 -10.42 -1.83
CA PHE A 24 -34.49 -10.13 -1.53
C PHE A 24 -34.29 -8.72 -2.09
N GLN A 25 -34.61 -7.72 -1.29
CA GLN A 25 -34.15 -6.36 -1.55
C GLN A 25 -32.65 -6.41 -1.36
N LEU A 26 -31.95 -6.68 -2.45
CA LEU A 26 -30.56 -6.25 -2.55
C LEU A 26 -30.66 -4.72 -2.48
N GLU A 27 -30.42 -4.16 -1.29
CA GLU A 27 -30.10 -2.75 -1.16
C GLU A 27 -28.81 -2.53 -1.94
N PHE A 28 -28.96 -2.34 -3.24
CA PHE A 28 -27.89 -1.93 -4.10
C PHE A 28 -27.65 -0.45 -3.81
N ASN A 29 -26.71 -0.16 -2.93
CA ASN A 29 -26.24 1.20 -2.70
C ASN A 29 -25.15 1.50 -3.73
N PRO A 30 -25.46 2.16 -4.86
CA PRO A 30 -24.45 2.48 -5.87
C PRO A 30 -23.40 3.46 -5.33
N GLU A 31 -23.70 4.24 -4.30
CA GLU A 31 -22.76 5.16 -3.68
C GLU A 31 -21.63 4.41 -2.97
N ALA A 32 -21.89 3.23 -2.42
CA ALA A 32 -20.87 2.38 -1.80
C ALA A 32 -19.83 1.87 -2.81
N LEU A 33 -20.16 1.86 -4.12
CA LEU A 33 -19.20 1.49 -5.17
C LEU A 33 -18.23 2.63 -5.53
N TYR A 34 -18.53 3.86 -5.14
CA TYR A 34 -17.73 5.05 -5.40
C TYR A 34 -16.97 5.55 -4.16
N THR A 35 -17.18 4.95 -2.99
CA THR A 35 -16.34 5.22 -1.83
C THR A 35 -14.97 4.63 -2.09
N LEU A 36 -13.96 5.50 -2.25
CA LEU A 36 -12.57 5.07 -2.28
C LEU A 36 -12.26 4.33 -0.97
N PRO A 37 -11.53 3.20 -1.02
CA PRO A 37 -11.07 2.55 0.19
C PRO A 37 -10.31 3.57 1.05
N GLU A 38 -10.69 3.73 2.30
CA GLU A 38 -9.91 4.54 3.23
C GLU A 38 -8.56 3.85 3.46
N LEU A 39 -7.49 4.61 3.26
CA LEU A 39 -6.14 4.13 3.58
C LEU A 39 -6.06 3.90 5.09
N PRO A 40 -5.44 2.80 5.55
CA PRO A 40 -5.14 2.64 6.97
C PRO A 40 -4.40 3.87 7.53
N ALA A 41 -4.68 4.22 8.79
CA ALA A 41 -4.17 5.43 9.45
C ALA A 41 -2.65 5.59 9.30
N LYS A 42 -1.88 4.50 9.42
CA LYS A 42 -0.42 4.51 9.26
C LYS A 42 0.04 5.04 7.89
N TYR A 43 -0.65 4.71 6.81
CA TYR A 43 -0.26 5.22 5.47
C TYR A 43 -0.68 6.67 5.27
N THR A 44 -1.74 7.13 5.94
CA THR A 44 -2.12 8.54 5.94
C THR A 44 -1.05 9.38 6.63
N GLU A 45 -0.52 8.91 7.75
CA GLU A 45 0.55 9.56 8.48
C GLU A 45 1.87 9.54 7.69
N LEU A 46 2.25 8.39 7.10
CA LEU A 46 3.41 8.32 6.22
C LEU A 46 3.31 9.34 5.09
N ASN A 47 2.15 9.44 4.43
CA ASN A 47 1.94 10.43 3.38
C ASN A 47 2.08 11.87 3.87
N ALA A 48 1.64 12.18 5.09
CA ALA A 48 1.83 13.50 5.68
C ALA A 48 3.32 13.82 5.90
N GLN A 49 4.11 12.86 6.40
CA GLN A 49 5.56 13.02 6.57
C GLN A 49 6.28 13.17 5.23
N LEU A 50 5.94 12.36 4.22
CA LEU A 50 6.51 12.49 2.86
C LEU A 50 6.15 13.84 2.24
N SER A 51 4.92 14.32 2.44
CA SER A 51 4.48 15.64 1.96
C SER A 51 5.26 16.78 2.61
N ALA A 52 5.53 16.70 3.91
CA ALA A 52 6.34 17.69 4.60
C ALA A 52 7.78 17.78 4.05
N ILE A 53 8.37 16.63 3.65
CA ILE A 53 9.69 16.60 3.00
C ILE A 53 9.65 17.28 1.63
N LEU A 54 8.58 17.07 0.86
CA LEU A 54 8.38 17.73 -0.43
C LEU A 54 8.18 19.22 -0.28
N GLU A 55 7.41 19.66 0.72
CA GLU A 55 7.18 21.08 1.03
C GLU A 55 8.46 21.80 1.48
N ASP A 56 9.41 21.07 2.06
CA ASP A 56 10.77 21.56 2.42
C ASP A 56 11.71 21.66 1.20
N GLY A 57 11.18 21.54 -0.01
CA GLY A 57 11.90 21.73 -1.27
C GLY A 57 12.62 20.50 -1.80
N ALA A 58 12.34 19.31 -1.26
CA ALA A 58 12.80 18.07 -1.85
C ALA A 58 11.89 17.63 -3.00
N GLU A 59 12.42 16.80 -3.90
CA GLU A 59 11.69 16.12 -4.95
C GLU A 59 11.93 14.60 -4.86
N TYR A 60 11.00 13.80 -5.36
CA TYR A 60 11.22 12.36 -5.43
C TYR A 60 12.36 12.02 -6.39
N ALA A 61 13.26 11.13 -5.97
CA ALA A 61 14.43 10.70 -6.75
C ALA A 61 14.51 9.17 -6.81
N ALA A 62 13.59 8.56 -7.54
CA ALA A 62 13.52 7.12 -7.69
C ALA A 62 14.84 6.52 -8.22
N PRO A 63 15.21 5.29 -7.81
CA PRO A 63 16.34 4.58 -8.38
C PRO A 63 16.18 4.39 -9.89
N ALA A 64 17.28 4.60 -10.64
CA ALA A 64 17.27 4.63 -12.10
C ALA A 64 17.22 3.25 -12.75
N ALA A 65 17.62 2.19 -12.05
CA ALA A 65 17.73 0.83 -12.58
C ALA A 65 17.49 -0.25 -11.51
N GLY A 66 17.32 -1.48 -11.98
CA GLY A 66 17.07 -2.65 -11.12
C GLY A 66 15.57 -2.96 -11.02
N THR A 67 15.21 -3.73 -10.01
CA THR A 67 13.81 -4.11 -9.74
C THR A 67 13.08 -3.12 -8.82
N ASN A 68 13.83 -2.43 -7.96
CA ASN A 68 13.33 -1.52 -6.93
C ASN A 68 13.43 -0.08 -7.42
N ILE A 69 12.55 0.31 -8.35
CA ILE A 69 12.56 1.61 -9.05
C ILE A 69 11.49 2.59 -8.57
N GLN A 70 10.75 2.26 -7.54
CA GLN A 70 9.75 3.17 -6.97
C GLN A 70 10.39 4.20 -6.05
N PRO A 71 9.89 5.45 -6.00
CA PRO A 71 10.43 6.48 -5.11
C PRO A 71 10.12 6.22 -3.63
N VAL A 72 9.07 5.44 -3.33
CA VAL A 72 8.75 4.95 -1.99
C VAL A 72 8.56 3.44 -2.09
N GLN A 73 9.26 2.71 -1.25
CA GLN A 73 9.30 1.26 -1.25
C GLN A 73 8.97 0.74 0.15
N LEU A 74 8.24 -0.36 0.23
CA LEU A 74 7.91 -1.03 1.48
C LEU A 74 8.63 -2.37 1.52
N THR A 75 9.37 -2.61 2.59
CA THR A 75 10.13 -3.85 2.80
C THR A 75 10.36 -4.08 4.28
N ASP A 76 10.29 -5.33 4.71
CA ASP A 76 10.63 -5.73 6.08
C ASP A 76 12.16 -5.69 6.21
N LEU A 77 12.67 -4.70 6.97
CA LEU A 77 14.11 -4.50 7.15
C LEU A 77 14.64 -5.18 8.41
N ASP A 78 13.82 -5.29 9.45
CA ASP A 78 14.28 -5.82 10.74
C ASP A 78 13.81 -7.25 11.04
N GLY A 79 12.99 -7.84 10.14
CA GLY A 79 12.53 -9.22 10.23
C GLY A 79 11.37 -9.42 11.21
N ASP A 80 10.66 -8.34 11.59
CA ASP A 80 9.55 -8.39 12.53
C ASP A 80 8.19 -8.71 11.87
N GLY A 81 8.16 -8.77 10.53
CA GLY A 81 6.98 -9.05 9.71
C GLY A 81 6.17 -7.80 9.37
N GLN A 82 6.55 -6.60 9.83
CA GLN A 82 6.02 -5.33 9.37
C GLN A 82 6.93 -4.77 8.29
N GLN A 83 6.41 -3.91 7.43
CA GLN A 83 7.21 -3.33 6.36
C GLN A 83 7.59 -1.90 6.72
N GLU A 84 8.88 -1.59 6.74
CA GLU A 84 9.43 -0.25 6.77
C GLU A 84 9.19 0.45 5.43
N ALA A 85 9.09 1.78 5.47
CA ALA A 85 9.08 2.59 4.27
C ALA A 85 10.48 3.18 4.00
N VAL A 86 10.97 2.96 2.78
CA VAL A 86 12.23 3.54 2.28
C VAL A 86 11.89 4.52 1.18
N ALA A 87 12.16 5.80 1.38
CA ALA A 87 11.78 6.86 0.46
C ALA A 87 13.01 7.62 -0.06
N PHE A 88 13.06 7.80 -1.38
CA PHE A 88 14.18 8.40 -2.09
C PHE A 88 13.84 9.81 -2.54
N PHE A 89 14.67 10.77 -2.10
CA PHE A 89 14.49 12.18 -2.40
C PHE A 89 15.78 12.82 -2.90
N ARG A 90 15.61 13.96 -3.56
CA ARG A 90 16.67 14.89 -3.93
C ARG A 90 16.31 16.27 -3.41
N LYS A 91 17.26 16.91 -2.74
CA LYS A 91 17.20 18.31 -2.33
C LYS A 91 18.41 19.03 -2.97
N ALA A 92 18.17 19.68 -4.11
CA ALA A 92 19.23 20.15 -4.98
C ALA A 92 20.16 21.18 -4.34
N GLU A 93 19.67 21.94 -3.36
CA GLU A 93 20.42 22.99 -2.67
C GLU A 93 21.36 22.46 -1.57
N ASP A 94 21.23 21.18 -1.18
CA ASP A 94 22.05 20.58 -0.15
C ASP A 94 23.41 20.13 -0.69
N GLU A 95 24.44 20.17 0.15
CA GLU A 95 25.78 19.65 -0.17
C GLU A 95 25.74 18.17 -0.54
N LYS A 96 24.86 17.41 0.12
CA LYS A 96 24.54 16.01 -0.18
C LYS A 96 23.10 15.91 -0.66
N PRO A 97 22.85 16.12 -1.94
CA PRO A 97 21.49 16.31 -2.45
C PRO A 97 20.62 15.05 -2.44
N LEU A 98 21.22 13.87 -2.45
CA LEU A 98 20.46 12.62 -2.45
C LEU A 98 20.20 12.17 -1.02
N LYS A 99 18.93 11.93 -0.71
CA LYS A 99 18.47 11.54 0.62
C LYS A 99 17.66 10.25 0.53
N ILE A 100 17.93 9.31 1.41
CA ILE A 100 17.12 8.12 1.60
C ILE A 100 16.58 8.16 3.02
N TYR A 101 15.29 8.36 3.14
CA TYR A 101 14.58 8.35 4.42
C TYR A 101 14.09 6.94 4.70
N ILE A 102 14.30 6.47 5.93
CA ILE A 102 13.79 5.20 6.42
C ILE A 102 12.79 5.50 7.53
N PHE A 103 11.59 4.96 7.40
CA PHE A 103 10.53 5.07 8.38
C PHE A 103 10.21 3.69 8.92
N SER A 104 10.42 3.50 10.22
CA SER A 104 10.06 2.26 10.89
C SER A 104 8.54 2.17 11.09
N ALA A 105 7.99 0.99 10.81
CA ALA A 105 6.58 0.70 11.03
C ALA A 105 6.28 0.61 12.54
N LYS A 106 5.12 1.11 12.92
CA LYS A 106 4.48 0.94 14.21
C LYS A 106 3.06 0.43 13.98
N GLU A 107 2.35 0.03 15.03
CA GLU A 107 1.00 -0.53 14.89
C GLU A 107 0.12 0.32 13.96
N ASP A 108 0.03 1.64 14.21
CA ASP A 108 -0.85 2.57 13.48
C ASP A 108 -0.11 3.76 12.85
N SER A 109 1.23 3.75 12.82
CA SER A 109 2.03 4.90 12.37
C SER A 109 3.33 4.48 11.69
N TYR A 110 4.03 5.47 11.16
CA TYR A 110 5.42 5.38 10.72
C TYR A 110 6.23 6.47 11.42
N GLU A 111 7.42 6.11 11.91
CA GLU A 111 8.36 7.04 12.51
C GLU A 111 9.66 7.07 11.71
N GLN A 112 10.16 8.28 11.38
CA GLN A 112 11.45 8.41 10.72
C GLN A 112 12.54 7.87 11.64
N SER A 113 13.20 6.79 11.22
CA SER A 113 14.26 6.12 11.98
C SER A 113 15.65 6.49 11.51
N ALA A 114 15.83 6.77 10.21
CA ALA A 114 17.13 7.14 9.67
C ALA A 114 17.02 8.02 8.43
N VAL A 115 18.11 8.76 8.15
CA VAL A 115 18.33 9.44 6.87
C VAL A 115 19.75 9.12 6.40
N ILE A 116 19.85 8.58 5.19
CA ILE A 116 21.12 8.31 4.52
C ILE A 116 21.34 9.39 3.47
N GLU A 117 22.44 10.09 3.55
CA GLU A 117 22.77 11.17 2.64
C GLU A 117 23.83 10.73 1.63
N GLY A 118 23.65 11.08 0.38
CA GLY A 118 24.57 10.76 -0.69
C GLY A 118 24.86 11.95 -1.60
N SER A 119 26.06 11.91 -2.17
CA SER A 119 26.50 12.85 -3.20
C SER A 119 26.48 12.17 -4.56
N GLY A 120 26.19 12.93 -5.62
CA GLY A 120 26.19 12.41 -6.98
C GLY A 120 24.97 12.85 -7.78
N ALA A 121 24.84 12.27 -8.99
CA ALA A 121 23.78 12.63 -9.91
C ALA A 121 22.45 11.94 -9.59
N SER A 122 22.50 10.69 -9.16
CA SER A 122 21.28 9.93 -8.83
C SER A 122 21.58 8.67 -8.00
N VAL A 123 20.56 8.13 -7.36
CA VAL A 123 20.55 6.73 -6.92
C VAL A 123 20.42 5.87 -8.19
N TYR A 124 21.38 4.99 -8.43
CA TYR A 124 21.37 4.13 -9.61
C TYR A 124 20.53 2.89 -9.37
N SER A 125 20.79 2.16 -8.29
CA SER A 125 20.07 0.93 -7.97
C SER A 125 19.97 0.73 -6.46
N VAL A 126 18.96 -0.01 -6.06
CA VAL A 126 18.76 -0.45 -4.67
C VAL A 126 18.48 -1.94 -4.64
N VAL A 127 19.12 -2.64 -3.74
CA VAL A 127 18.90 -4.07 -3.48
C VAL A 127 18.68 -4.27 -1.99
N TYR A 128 17.71 -5.05 -1.65
CA TYR A 128 17.39 -5.48 -0.30
C TYR A 128 17.77 -6.95 -0.16
N THR A 129 18.61 -7.29 0.79
CA THR A 129 19.05 -8.67 1.01
C THR A 129 19.64 -8.83 2.40
N ASP A 130 19.40 -9.97 3.03
CA ASP A 130 20.10 -10.39 4.23
C ASP A 130 21.49 -10.91 3.81
N LEU A 131 22.53 -10.12 4.10
CA LEU A 131 23.91 -10.41 3.66
C LEU A 131 24.65 -11.35 4.60
N ASP A 132 24.36 -11.29 5.91
CA ASP A 132 25.09 -12.03 6.92
C ASP A 132 24.27 -13.18 7.55
N GLY A 133 23.00 -13.30 7.19
CA GLY A 133 22.11 -14.39 7.62
C GLY A 133 21.54 -14.19 9.03
N ASP A 134 21.48 -12.94 9.50
CA ASP A 134 20.96 -12.62 10.84
C ASP A 134 19.43 -12.43 10.89
N GLY A 135 18.77 -12.49 9.72
CA GLY A 135 17.33 -12.32 9.57
C GLY A 135 16.90 -10.88 9.36
N ARG A 136 17.84 -9.93 9.27
CA ARG A 136 17.59 -8.54 8.89
C ARG A 136 17.96 -8.32 7.44
N THR A 137 17.38 -7.30 6.86
CA THR A 137 17.62 -6.97 5.45
C THR A 137 18.48 -5.73 5.33
N GLU A 138 19.67 -5.85 4.74
CA GLU A 138 20.52 -4.73 4.40
C GLU A 138 20.05 -4.03 3.13
N ILE A 139 20.27 -2.72 3.09
CA ILE A 139 20.02 -1.86 1.93
C ILE A 139 21.34 -1.61 1.20
N ILE A 140 21.52 -2.21 0.03
CA ILE A 140 22.68 -1.94 -0.83
C ILE A 140 22.29 -0.85 -1.83
N VAL A 141 22.97 0.28 -1.80
CA VAL A 141 22.70 1.43 -2.66
C VAL A 141 23.82 1.65 -3.65
N GLY A 142 23.50 1.60 -4.93
CA GLY A 142 24.40 2.01 -6.01
C GLY A 142 24.20 3.50 -6.33
N TRP A 143 25.26 4.29 -6.26
CA TRP A 143 25.24 5.72 -6.56
C TRP A 143 25.83 5.99 -7.94
N ARG A 144 25.18 6.85 -8.73
CA ARG A 144 25.77 7.41 -9.96
C ARG A 144 26.45 8.73 -9.60
N VAL A 145 27.78 8.78 -9.73
CA VAL A 145 28.58 9.93 -9.33
C VAL A 145 28.52 11.04 -10.41
N ASN A 146 28.58 10.65 -11.69
CA ASN A 146 28.58 11.60 -12.81
C ASN A 146 27.23 11.61 -13.52
N ALA A 147 26.77 12.80 -13.92
CA ALA A 147 25.67 12.95 -14.88
C ALA A 147 26.24 12.76 -16.29
N GLU A 148 25.98 11.61 -16.90
CA GLU A 148 26.13 11.38 -18.33
C GLU A 148 24.76 11.29 -18.99
#